data_b827b9ef2611271e79e2ad0ec1e2ab8c
#
_entry.id   b827b9ef2611271e79e2ad0ec1e2ab8c
#
_cell.length_a   1.000
_cell.length_b   1.000
_cell.length_c   1.000
_cell.angle_alpha   90.00
_cell.angle_beta   90.00
_cell.angle_gamma   90.00
#
_symmetry.space_group_name_H-M   'P 1'
#
loop_
_entity.id
_entity.type
_entity.pdbx_description
1 polymer ?
#
loop_
_entity_poly.entity_id
_entity_poly.type
_entity_poly.pdbx_seq_one_letter_code
_entity_poly.pdbx_strand_id
1 'polypeptide(L)'
;MSSVKISCAFPPVPQTPDHIVLAEELGYETAWVYDTPALQLDCWMTLAMAAVRTANIRLGPGVLIPSLRHPMVTASAIATLVGLVGQDRVIVGAGTGFTGRRAMGQKPLSWDDFPAMVEQVKALLRGQDVEVDGQLTRMLHWPDQAVARPIEVPWVMGVNGPRGLSAAAASGCGIFTSRPRPDADYDGIDDVILLSFGTIMDDNETVHSQRVVDTAGPGVAVAYHAFLEQGDRRLDGLPNAERFLELANAVPERTRHLDLHAGHLTELNPIDRQVVSGEAMSITPLTCHRGELSGRLDRLAQQGVTEVAFQPMGDIERELRTFAEASGISRARHG
;
A
#
# COMPACT_ATOMS: atom_id res chain seq x y z
N MET A 1 23.93 -7.22 -4.83
CA MET A 1 22.66 -6.51 -5.00
C MET A 1 21.64 -7.29 -4.22
N SER A 2 20.76 -6.63 -3.45
CA SER A 2 19.65 -7.31 -2.77
C SER A 2 18.79 -8.06 -3.80
N SER A 3 18.29 -9.24 -3.44
CA SER A 3 17.38 -10.03 -4.30
C SER A 3 15.93 -9.48 -4.28
N VAL A 4 15.67 -8.46 -3.48
CA VAL A 4 14.33 -7.87 -3.29
C VAL A 4 14.11 -6.78 -4.33
N LYS A 5 12.98 -6.83 -5.04
CA LYS A 5 12.52 -5.74 -5.92
C LYS A 5 12.14 -4.51 -5.09
N ILE A 6 12.36 -3.33 -5.65
CA ILE A 6 12.02 -2.06 -4.99
C ILE A 6 10.93 -1.36 -5.79
N SER A 7 9.83 -1.10 -5.12
CA SER A 7 8.70 -0.32 -5.61
C SER A 7 8.38 0.83 -4.65
N CYS A 8 7.42 1.67 -4.99
CA CYS A 8 6.99 2.78 -4.16
C CYS A 8 5.47 2.80 -4.00
N ALA A 9 5.00 3.40 -2.91
CA ALA A 9 3.58 3.52 -2.62
C ALA A 9 3.22 4.97 -2.26
N PHE A 10 2.09 5.45 -2.75
CA PHE A 10 1.69 6.85 -2.61
C PHE A 10 0.24 7.02 -2.20
N PRO A 11 -0.07 8.00 -1.36
CA PRO A 11 -1.41 8.54 -1.28
C PRO A 11 -1.76 9.24 -2.59
N PRO A 12 -3.01 9.16 -3.10
CA PRO A 12 -3.43 9.93 -4.26
C PRO A 12 -3.63 11.41 -3.89
N VAL A 13 -2.63 12.22 -4.19
CA VAL A 13 -2.65 13.69 -4.07
C VAL A 13 -2.32 14.32 -5.43
N PRO A 14 -2.56 15.63 -5.64
CA PRO A 14 -2.34 16.25 -6.96
C PRO A 14 -0.92 16.06 -7.52
N GLN A 15 0.09 15.95 -6.65
CA GLN A 15 1.50 15.78 -7.02
C GLN A 15 1.90 14.33 -7.29
N THR A 16 1.06 13.36 -6.92
CA THR A 16 1.40 11.93 -7.06
C THR A 16 1.80 11.51 -8.48
N PRO A 17 1.14 11.98 -9.56
CA PRO A 17 1.60 11.67 -10.92
C PRO A 17 3.04 12.15 -11.20
N ASP A 18 3.47 13.30 -10.65
CA ASP A 18 4.85 13.79 -10.78
C ASP A 18 5.83 12.90 -10.00
N HIS A 19 5.46 12.51 -8.80
CA HIS A 19 6.27 11.60 -7.99
C HIS A 19 6.42 10.21 -8.65
N ILE A 20 5.39 9.71 -9.34
CA ILE A 20 5.47 8.45 -10.08
C ILE A 20 6.40 8.56 -11.29
N VAL A 21 6.39 9.68 -12.01
CA VAL A 21 7.36 9.96 -13.08
C VAL A 21 8.78 9.94 -12.53
N LEU A 22 9.03 10.64 -11.43
CA LEU A 22 10.34 10.62 -10.77
C LEU A 22 10.74 9.20 -10.31
N ALA A 23 9.81 8.44 -9.76
CA ALA A 23 10.07 7.06 -9.35
C ALA A 23 10.48 6.18 -10.55
N GLU A 24 9.83 6.34 -11.71
CA GLU A 24 10.23 5.66 -12.93
C GLU A 24 11.66 6.03 -13.35
N GLU A 25 12.00 7.31 -13.35
CA GLU A 25 13.34 7.80 -13.69
C GLU A 25 14.42 7.22 -12.76
N LEU A 26 14.09 7.07 -11.48
CA LEU A 26 14.98 6.51 -10.46
C LEU A 26 15.08 4.98 -10.51
N GLY A 27 14.20 4.30 -11.24
CA GLY A 27 14.28 2.85 -11.44
C GLY A 27 13.40 2.01 -10.52
N TYR A 28 12.42 2.59 -9.85
CA TYR A 28 11.40 1.82 -9.14
C TYR A 28 10.59 0.96 -10.11
N GLU A 29 10.24 -0.26 -9.70
CA GLU A 29 9.56 -1.22 -10.58
C GLU A 29 8.05 -1.05 -10.65
N THR A 30 7.43 -0.67 -9.53
CA THR A 30 5.97 -0.51 -9.41
C THR A 30 5.64 0.73 -8.60
N ALA A 31 4.62 1.48 -9.02
CA ALA A 31 4.00 2.53 -8.23
C ALA A 31 2.60 2.08 -7.79
N TRP A 32 2.44 1.95 -6.48
CA TRP A 32 1.19 1.60 -5.82
C TRP A 32 0.46 2.86 -5.38
N VAL A 33 -0.85 2.97 -5.66
CA VAL A 33 -1.66 4.12 -5.23
C VAL A 33 -2.79 3.65 -4.33
N TYR A 34 -2.96 4.31 -3.18
CA TYR A 34 -3.95 3.92 -2.17
C TYR A 34 -5.39 4.21 -2.62
N ASP A 35 -6.32 3.35 -2.22
CA ASP A 35 -7.76 3.54 -2.43
C ASP A 35 -8.45 3.85 -1.10
N THR A 36 -8.28 5.08 -0.63
CA THR A 36 -8.78 5.58 0.67
C THR A 36 -9.54 6.90 0.49
N PRO A 37 -10.69 6.89 -0.21
CA PRO A 37 -11.38 8.12 -0.65
C PRO A 37 -11.87 9.05 0.49
N ALA A 38 -11.97 8.54 1.73
CA ALA A 38 -12.24 9.39 2.88
C ALA A 38 -11.03 10.20 3.34
N LEU A 39 -9.81 9.82 2.94
CA LEU A 39 -8.55 10.42 3.36
C LEU A 39 -7.88 11.21 2.23
N GLN A 40 -8.00 10.74 0.99
CA GLN A 40 -7.30 11.30 -0.18
C GLN A 40 -8.18 11.27 -1.43
N LEU A 41 -7.62 11.66 -2.57
CA LEU A 41 -8.30 11.71 -3.87
C LEU A 41 -8.57 10.30 -4.44
N ASP A 42 -9.20 10.23 -5.63
CA ASP A 42 -9.49 8.96 -6.29
C ASP A 42 -8.22 8.31 -6.87
N CYS A 43 -8.00 7.04 -6.56
CA CYS A 43 -6.81 6.30 -6.97
C CYS A 43 -6.78 6.04 -8.48
N TRP A 44 -7.92 5.76 -9.12
CA TRP A 44 -7.96 5.43 -10.55
C TRP A 44 -7.71 6.66 -11.42
N MET A 45 -8.21 7.83 -11.02
CA MET A 45 -7.90 9.09 -11.70
C MET A 45 -6.42 9.42 -11.59
N THR A 46 -5.82 9.24 -10.41
CA THR A 46 -4.39 9.44 -10.18
C THR A 46 -3.55 8.48 -11.00
N LEU A 47 -3.90 7.19 -11.04
CA LEU A 47 -3.24 6.17 -11.87
C LEU A 47 -3.33 6.50 -13.36
N ALA A 48 -4.49 6.96 -13.85
CA ALA A 48 -4.66 7.34 -15.25
C ALA A 48 -3.78 8.55 -15.62
N MET A 49 -3.65 9.55 -14.73
CA MET A 49 -2.76 10.69 -14.94
C MET A 49 -1.28 10.29 -14.96
N ALA A 50 -0.87 9.33 -14.14
CA ALA A 50 0.49 8.77 -14.16
C ALA A 50 0.72 7.91 -15.42
N ALA A 51 -0.27 7.12 -15.82
CA ALA A 51 -0.20 6.22 -16.98
C ALA A 51 0.19 6.91 -18.28
N VAL A 52 -0.40 8.08 -18.55
CA VAL A 52 -0.12 8.85 -19.78
C VAL A 52 1.22 9.59 -19.74
N ARG A 53 1.96 9.55 -18.63
CA ARG A 53 3.22 10.26 -18.41
C ARG A 53 4.40 9.33 -18.17
N THR A 54 4.17 8.02 -18.08
CA THR A 54 5.19 7.00 -17.79
C THR A 54 5.24 5.96 -18.89
N ALA A 55 6.38 5.30 -19.07
CA ALA A 55 6.62 4.35 -20.16
C ALA A 55 6.85 2.91 -19.70
N ASN A 56 7.39 2.69 -18.48
CA ASN A 56 7.89 1.38 -18.05
C ASN A 56 7.37 0.94 -16.67
N ILE A 57 7.25 1.86 -15.71
CA ILE A 57 6.86 1.52 -14.33
C ILE A 57 5.48 0.84 -14.32
N ARG A 58 5.35 -0.24 -13.56
CA ARG A 58 4.03 -0.86 -13.34
C ARG A 58 3.18 0.03 -12.45
N LEU A 59 1.87 0.03 -12.69
CA LEU A 59 0.91 0.88 -12.01
C LEU A 59 -0.22 0.03 -11.42
N GLY A 60 -0.64 0.35 -10.21
CA GLY A 60 -1.79 -0.31 -9.64
C GLY A 60 -2.26 0.23 -8.29
N PRO A 61 -3.50 -0.08 -7.91
CA PRO A 61 -3.98 0.22 -6.57
C PRO A 61 -3.29 -0.67 -5.53
N GLY A 62 -2.80 -0.07 -4.48
CA GLY A 62 -2.13 -0.81 -3.41
C GLY A 62 -2.67 -0.46 -2.02
N VAL A 63 -3.91 -0.88 -1.65
CA VAL A 63 -4.79 -1.85 -2.30
C VAL A 63 -6.18 -1.27 -2.52
N LEU A 64 -6.84 -1.62 -3.61
CA LEU A 64 -8.23 -1.25 -3.83
C LEU A 64 -9.14 -1.93 -2.79
N ILE A 65 -10.28 -1.30 -2.52
CA ILE A 65 -11.31 -1.86 -1.64
C ILE A 65 -12.53 -2.21 -2.50
N PRO A 66 -12.80 -3.50 -2.78
CA PRO A 66 -13.83 -3.90 -3.74
C PRO A 66 -15.22 -3.35 -3.43
N SER A 67 -15.58 -3.21 -2.15
CA SER A 67 -16.90 -2.72 -1.73
C SER A 67 -17.14 -1.23 -1.92
N LEU A 68 -16.13 -0.45 -2.33
CA LEU A 68 -16.31 1.00 -2.58
C LEU A 68 -16.96 1.30 -3.92
N ARG A 69 -16.94 0.32 -4.84
CA ARG A 69 -17.46 0.49 -6.21
C ARG A 69 -18.14 -0.79 -6.65
N HIS A 70 -19.14 -0.66 -7.49
CA HIS A 70 -19.72 -1.82 -8.18
C HIS A 70 -18.61 -2.57 -8.95
N PRO A 71 -18.58 -3.93 -8.96
CA PRO A 71 -17.50 -4.69 -9.62
C PRO A 71 -17.33 -4.34 -11.10
N MET A 72 -18.41 -4.00 -11.81
CA MET A 72 -18.34 -3.52 -13.20
C MET A 72 -17.55 -2.20 -13.32
N VAL A 73 -17.72 -1.27 -12.36
CA VAL A 73 -16.99 0.01 -12.36
C VAL A 73 -15.49 -0.24 -12.13
N THR A 74 -15.17 -1.13 -11.21
CA THR A 74 -13.77 -1.55 -10.96
C THR A 74 -13.15 -2.24 -12.18
N ALA A 75 -13.87 -3.19 -12.80
CA ALA A 75 -13.41 -3.87 -14.02
C ALA A 75 -13.20 -2.89 -15.18
N SER A 76 -14.11 -1.91 -15.35
CA SER A 76 -13.97 -0.87 -16.37
C SER A 76 -12.75 0.04 -16.11
N ALA A 77 -12.47 0.40 -14.85
CA ALA A 77 -11.29 1.18 -14.50
C ALA A 77 -9.98 0.43 -14.81
N ILE A 78 -9.92 -0.87 -14.47
CA ILE A 78 -8.77 -1.73 -14.80
C ILE A 78 -8.60 -1.84 -16.32
N ALA A 79 -9.69 -2.09 -17.06
CA ALA A 79 -9.64 -2.15 -18.53
C ALA A 79 -9.17 -0.83 -19.15
N THR A 80 -9.57 0.30 -18.58
CA THR A 80 -9.09 1.63 -19.00
C THR A 80 -7.59 1.77 -18.78
N LEU A 81 -7.11 1.43 -17.58
CA LEU A 81 -5.68 1.49 -17.28
C LEU A 81 -4.86 0.58 -18.19
N VAL A 82 -5.33 -0.65 -18.42
CA VAL A 82 -4.72 -1.59 -19.40
C VAL A 82 -4.69 -0.99 -20.80
N GLY A 83 -5.76 -0.30 -21.21
CA GLY A 83 -5.81 0.39 -22.51
C GLY A 83 -4.79 1.52 -22.65
N LEU A 84 -4.42 2.16 -21.55
CA LEU A 84 -3.43 3.25 -21.54
C LEU A 84 -1.99 2.73 -21.55
N VAL A 85 -1.69 1.64 -20.86
CA VAL A 85 -0.29 1.23 -20.61
C VAL A 85 0.04 -0.21 -21.03
N GLY A 86 -0.93 -0.99 -21.46
CA GLY A 86 -0.78 -2.44 -21.68
C GLY A 86 -0.93 -3.25 -20.39
N GLN A 87 -1.34 -4.52 -20.51
CA GLN A 87 -1.60 -5.36 -19.32
C GLN A 87 -0.34 -5.72 -18.54
N ASP A 88 0.82 -5.79 -19.18
CA ASP A 88 2.10 -6.11 -18.53
C ASP A 88 2.55 -5.03 -17.53
N ARG A 89 2.02 -3.82 -17.67
CA ARG A 89 2.29 -2.70 -16.77
C ARG A 89 1.21 -2.48 -15.71
N VAL A 90 0.19 -3.32 -15.64
CA VAL A 90 -0.88 -3.21 -14.65
C VAL A 90 -0.77 -4.35 -13.64
N ILE A 91 -0.88 -4.03 -12.37
CA ILE A 91 -0.98 -4.98 -11.27
C ILE A 91 -2.09 -4.50 -10.32
N VAL A 92 -2.90 -5.40 -9.80
CA VAL A 92 -4.02 -5.01 -8.94
C VAL A 92 -3.86 -5.58 -7.54
N GLY A 93 -3.63 -4.69 -6.58
CA GLY A 93 -3.75 -5.03 -5.17
C GLY A 93 -5.21 -4.84 -4.73
N ALA A 94 -5.77 -5.82 -4.02
CA ALA A 94 -7.10 -5.73 -3.42
C ALA A 94 -7.07 -6.11 -1.93
N GLY A 95 -7.84 -5.41 -1.10
CA GLY A 95 -7.84 -5.64 0.34
C GLY A 95 -9.20 -5.47 1.00
N THR A 96 -9.34 -5.96 2.22
CA THR A 96 -10.58 -5.89 2.99
C THR A 96 -10.96 -4.47 3.43
N GLY A 97 -10.07 -3.48 3.23
CA GLY A 97 -10.32 -2.09 3.54
C GLY A 97 -10.17 -1.74 5.01
N PHE A 98 -9.16 -2.28 5.68
CA PHE A 98 -8.93 -2.01 7.11
C PHE A 98 -8.94 -0.50 7.39
N THR A 99 -8.02 0.27 6.82
CA THR A 99 -7.96 1.73 7.02
C THR A 99 -9.09 2.46 6.30
N GLY A 100 -9.27 2.23 5.00
CA GLY A 100 -10.19 3.02 4.20
C GLY A 100 -11.65 2.88 4.60
N ARG A 101 -12.09 1.69 5.03
CA ARG A 101 -13.44 1.49 5.56
C ARG A 101 -13.60 2.04 6.98
N ARG A 102 -12.57 1.87 7.83
CA ARG A 102 -12.61 2.42 9.21
C ARG A 102 -12.66 3.94 9.24
N ALA A 103 -11.92 4.61 8.36
CA ALA A 103 -12.01 6.07 8.21
C ALA A 103 -13.43 6.55 7.82
N MET A 104 -14.25 5.66 7.27
CA MET A 104 -15.67 5.90 6.99
C MET A 104 -16.62 5.34 8.09
N GLY A 105 -16.09 4.92 9.24
CA GLY A 105 -16.87 4.32 10.33
C GLY A 105 -17.40 2.91 10.03
N GLN A 106 -16.82 2.21 9.04
CA GLN A 106 -17.25 0.88 8.61
C GLN A 106 -16.24 -0.20 9.06
N LYS A 107 -16.72 -1.42 9.28
CA LYS A 107 -15.84 -2.58 9.53
C LYS A 107 -15.16 -3.01 8.22
N PRO A 108 -13.92 -3.55 8.27
CA PRO A 108 -13.33 -4.23 7.12
C PRO A 108 -14.25 -5.34 6.57
N LEU A 109 -14.10 -5.67 5.29
CA LEU A 109 -14.79 -6.80 4.68
C LEU A 109 -14.40 -8.12 5.39
N SER A 110 -15.33 -9.06 5.43
CA SER A 110 -15.04 -10.42 5.90
C SER A 110 -14.15 -11.16 4.88
N TRP A 111 -13.36 -12.12 5.37
CA TRP A 111 -12.61 -13.02 4.48
C TRP A 111 -13.51 -14.07 3.79
N ASP A 112 -14.77 -14.16 4.19
CA ASP A 112 -15.75 -15.03 3.55
C ASP A 112 -16.32 -14.37 2.27
N ASP A 113 -16.49 -13.04 2.28
CA ASP A 113 -17.06 -12.28 1.17
C ASP A 113 -15.99 -11.71 0.22
N PHE A 114 -14.84 -11.28 0.75
CA PHE A 114 -13.82 -10.56 -0.01
C PHE A 114 -13.30 -11.32 -1.25
N PRO A 115 -12.94 -12.63 -1.19
CA PRO A 115 -12.44 -13.35 -2.37
C PRO A 115 -13.47 -13.42 -3.51
N ALA A 116 -14.75 -13.57 -3.15
CA ALA A 116 -15.85 -13.62 -4.16
C ALA A 116 -15.97 -12.27 -4.89
N MET A 117 -15.84 -11.14 -4.20
CA MET A 117 -15.86 -9.81 -4.82
C MET A 117 -14.68 -9.61 -5.77
N VAL A 118 -13.49 -10.09 -5.41
CA VAL A 118 -12.31 -10.05 -6.30
C VAL A 118 -12.55 -10.92 -7.53
N GLU A 119 -13.09 -12.13 -7.37
CA GLU A 119 -13.36 -13.04 -8.49
C GLU A 119 -14.44 -12.50 -9.43
N GLN A 120 -15.46 -11.80 -8.93
CA GLN A 120 -16.43 -11.10 -9.77
C GLN A 120 -15.74 -10.11 -10.74
N VAL A 121 -14.78 -9.33 -10.26
CA VAL A 121 -14.02 -8.38 -11.09
C VAL A 121 -13.16 -9.13 -12.12
N LYS A 122 -12.43 -10.18 -11.69
CA LYS A 122 -11.62 -11.00 -12.58
C LYS A 122 -12.47 -11.65 -13.69
N ALA A 123 -13.65 -12.19 -13.36
CA ALA A 123 -14.55 -12.81 -14.31
C ALA A 123 -15.09 -11.81 -15.34
N LEU A 124 -15.45 -10.58 -14.91
CA LEU A 124 -15.83 -9.50 -15.82
C LEU A 124 -14.70 -9.14 -16.79
N LEU A 125 -13.45 -9.05 -16.30
CA LEU A 125 -12.27 -8.77 -17.12
C LEU A 125 -12.02 -9.89 -18.15
N ARG A 126 -12.36 -11.14 -17.83
CA ARG A 126 -12.32 -12.26 -18.78
C ARG A 126 -13.49 -12.24 -19.77
N GLY A 127 -14.48 -11.36 -19.61
CA GLY A 127 -15.66 -11.27 -20.46
C GLY A 127 -16.74 -12.30 -20.13
N GLN A 128 -16.72 -12.85 -18.94
CA GLN A 128 -17.70 -13.83 -18.45
C GLN A 128 -18.96 -13.16 -17.94
N ASP A 129 -20.05 -13.92 -17.88
CA ASP A 129 -21.27 -13.52 -17.20
C ASP A 129 -21.11 -13.67 -15.70
N VAL A 130 -21.48 -12.63 -14.97
CA VAL A 130 -21.34 -12.56 -13.51
C VAL A 130 -22.67 -12.13 -12.90
N GLU A 131 -23.11 -12.83 -11.87
CA GLU A 131 -24.24 -12.39 -11.06
C GLU A 131 -23.79 -11.36 -10.04
N VAL A 132 -24.39 -10.18 -10.07
CA VAL A 132 -24.17 -9.09 -9.11
C VAL A 132 -25.54 -8.61 -8.65
N ASP A 133 -25.77 -8.63 -7.33
CA ASP A 133 -27.04 -8.22 -6.71
C ASP A 133 -28.28 -8.90 -7.34
N GLY A 134 -28.16 -10.19 -7.67
CA GLY A 134 -29.23 -10.99 -8.27
C GLY A 134 -29.49 -10.68 -9.75
N GLN A 135 -28.60 -9.93 -10.40
CA GLN A 135 -28.70 -9.60 -11.83
C GLN A 135 -27.50 -10.13 -12.60
N LEU A 136 -27.75 -10.81 -13.71
CA LEU A 136 -26.68 -11.25 -14.61
C LEU A 136 -26.11 -10.04 -15.34
N THR A 137 -24.82 -9.86 -15.26
CA THR A 137 -24.09 -8.75 -15.89
C THR A 137 -22.86 -9.24 -16.65
N ARG A 138 -22.46 -8.52 -17.68
CA ARG A 138 -21.27 -8.79 -18.50
C ARG A 138 -20.67 -7.46 -18.95
N MET A 139 -19.37 -7.39 -19.10
CA MET A 139 -18.70 -6.24 -19.70
C MET A 139 -19.00 -6.18 -21.21
N LEU A 140 -19.80 -5.21 -21.63
CA LEU A 140 -20.30 -5.07 -23.02
C LEU A 140 -19.43 -4.11 -23.86
N HIS A 141 -18.18 -3.88 -23.48
CA HIS A 141 -17.26 -3.04 -24.27
C HIS A 141 -17.12 -3.60 -25.69
N TRP A 142 -17.29 -2.74 -26.68
CA TRP A 142 -17.18 -3.12 -28.07
C TRP A 142 -15.71 -3.37 -28.45
N PRO A 143 -15.38 -4.42 -29.23
CA PRO A 143 -13.99 -4.80 -29.51
C PRO A 143 -13.12 -3.68 -30.11
N ASP A 144 -13.72 -2.83 -30.95
CA ASP A 144 -12.99 -1.74 -31.61
C ASP A 144 -12.88 -0.46 -30.76
N GLN A 145 -13.51 -0.44 -29.57
CA GLN A 145 -13.59 0.73 -28.70
C GLN A 145 -12.91 0.52 -27.33
N ALA A 146 -12.43 -0.69 -27.07
CA ALA A 146 -11.82 -1.04 -25.80
C ALA A 146 -10.79 -2.16 -25.98
N VAL A 147 -10.03 -2.42 -24.92
CA VAL A 147 -9.04 -3.51 -24.89
C VAL A 147 -9.73 -4.87 -25.13
N ALA A 148 -9.10 -5.68 -25.95
CA ALA A 148 -9.56 -7.05 -26.20
C ALA A 148 -9.57 -7.89 -24.90
N ARG A 149 -10.56 -8.72 -24.74
CA ARG A 149 -10.66 -9.68 -23.64
C ARG A 149 -10.19 -11.07 -24.09
N PRO A 150 -9.67 -11.90 -23.20
CA PRO A 150 -9.55 -11.69 -21.75
C PRO A 150 -8.49 -10.65 -21.39
N ILE A 151 -8.77 -9.85 -20.34
CA ILE A 151 -7.78 -9.01 -19.68
C ILE A 151 -7.30 -9.78 -18.46
N GLU A 152 -6.02 -10.14 -18.46
CA GLU A 152 -5.38 -10.88 -17.38
C GLU A 152 -4.21 -10.07 -16.82
N VAL A 153 -4.35 -9.63 -15.59
CA VAL A 153 -3.33 -8.86 -14.86
C VAL A 153 -2.98 -9.58 -13.55
N PRO A 154 -1.76 -9.44 -13.05
CA PRO A 154 -1.40 -9.97 -11.73
C PRO A 154 -2.26 -9.39 -10.61
N TRP A 155 -2.59 -10.21 -9.63
CA TRP A 155 -3.34 -9.80 -8.44
C TRP A 155 -2.56 -10.11 -7.18
N VAL A 156 -2.61 -9.16 -6.22
CA VAL A 156 -2.12 -9.37 -4.86
C VAL A 156 -3.22 -9.04 -3.85
N MET A 157 -3.27 -9.77 -2.74
CA MET A 157 -4.24 -9.54 -1.67
C MET A 157 -3.59 -8.83 -0.48
N GLY A 158 -4.25 -7.81 0.06
CA GLY A 158 -3.86 -7.11 1.28
C GLY A 158 -4.04 -8.00 2.52
N VAL A 159 -2.95 -8.57 3.04
CA VAL A 159 -2.97 -9.63 4.04
C VAL A 159 -2.02 -9.34 5.19
N ASN A 160 -2.53 -9.47 6.43
CA ASN A 160 -1.71 -9.38 7.65
C ASN A 160 -1.91 -10.56 8.63
N GLY A 161 -2.70 -11.56 8.27
CA GLY A 161 -3.06 -12.66 9.16
C GLY A 161 -3.27 -14.00 8.44
N PRO A 162 -3.37 -15.13 9.19
CA PRO A 162 -3.38 -16.48 8.61
C PRO A 162 -4.59 -16.74 7.69
N ARG A 163 -5.79 -16.23 8.02
CA ARG A 163 -6.97 -16.38 7.14
C ARG A 163 -6.75 -15.74 5.76
N GLY A 164 -6.10 -14.56 5.74
CA GLY A 164 -5.77 -13.89 4.49
C GLY A 164 -4.70 -14.63 3.68
N LEU A 165 -3.68 -15.18 4.32
CA LEU A 165 -2.67 -16.01 3.66
C LEU A 165 -3.32 -17.22 2.98
N SER A 166 -4.17 -17.94 3.70
CA SER A 166 -4.89 -19.08 3.11
C SER A 166 -5.78 -18.68 1.94
N ALA A 167 -6.45 -17.52 2.01
CA ALA A 167 -7.29 -17.02 0.94
C ALA A 167 -6.46 -16.62 -0.30
N ALA A 168 -5.31 -15.97 -0.11
CA ALA A 168 -4.42 -15.58 -1.19
C ALA A 168 -3.86 -16.81 -1.93
N ALA A 169 -3.33 -17.80 -1.18
CA ALA A 169 -2.84 -19.05 -1.73
C ALA A 169 -3.94 -19.80 -2.52
N ALA A 170 -5.14 -19.94 -1.94
CA ALA A 170 -6.27 -20.60 -2.59
C ALA A 170 -6.74 -19.88 -3.89
N SER A 171 -6.50 -18.57 -4.00
CA SER A 171 -6.87 -17.75 -5.17
C SER A 171 -5.73 -17.58 -6.18
N GLY A 172 -4.56 -18.19 -5.95
CA GLY A 172 -3.37 -18.00 -6.79
C GLY A 172 -2.91 -16.54 -6.87
N CYS A 173 -3.10 -15.78 -5.78
CA CYS A 173 -2.71 -14.37 -5.69
C CYS A 173 -1.44 -14.22 -4.85
N GLY A 174 -0.58 -13.25 -5.21
CA GLY A 174 0.44 -12.75 -4.31
C GLY A 174 -0.16 -12.03 -3.11
N ILE A 175 0.66 -11.56 -2.20
CA ILE A 175 0.23 -10.78 -1.04
C ILE A 175 0.87 -9.39 -0.98
N PHE A 176 0.10 -8.44 -0.44
CA PHE A 176 0.55 -7.11 -0.07
C PHE A 176 0.38 -6.96 1.44
N THR A 177 1.46 -6.90 2.18
CA THR A 177 1.45 -6.94 3.64
C THR A 177 2.18 -5.74 4.24
N SER A 178 1.78 -5.29 5.42
CA SER A 178 2.50 -4.27 6.19
C SER A 178 3.43 -4.87 7.25
N ARG A 179 3.48 -6.20 7.37
CA ARG A 179 4.33 -6.92 8.32
C ARG A 179 4.77 -8.26 7.74
N PRO A 180 6.08 -8.47 7.56
CA PRO A 180 6.59 -9.79 7.24
C PRO A 180 6.32 -10.72 8.44
N ARG A 181 6.04 -11.97 8.19
CA ARG A 181 5.84 -12.98 9.21
C ARG A 181 6.95 -14.03 9.04
N PRO A 182 7.99 -13.98 9.89
CA PRO A 182 9.12 -14.91 9.78
C PRO A 182 8.71 -16.39 9.86
N ASP A 183 7.58 -16.67 10.57
CA ASP A 183 7.05 -18.01 10.75
C ASP A 183 5.91 -18.34 9.77
N ALA A 184 5.66 -17.48 8.78
CA ALA A 184 4.62 -17.75 7.79
C ALA A 184 5.16 -18.68 6.73
N ASP A 185 4.36 -19.70 6.44
CA ASP A 185 4.52 -20.50 5.25
C ASP A 185 3.93 -19.72 4.07
N TYR A 186 4.79 -19.35 3.12
CA TYR A 186 4.39 -18.67 1.89
C TYR A 186 4.28 -19.66 0.71
N ASP A 187 4.17 -20.97 0.99
CA ASP A 187 3.99 -21.98 -0.05
C ASP A 187 2.81 -21.64 -0.97
N GLY A 188 3.08 -21.63 -2.27
CA GLY A 188 2.09 -21.26 -3.28
C GLY A 188 1.84 -19.75 -3.42
N ILE A 189 2.69 -18.89 -2.81
CA ILE A 189 2.64 -17.43 -2.93
C ILE A 189 3.96 -16.93 -3.50
N ASP A 190 3.98 -16.56 -4.78
CA ASP A 190 5.19 -16.15 -5.49
C ASP A 190 5.58 -14.68 -5.18
N ASP A 191 4.59 -13.81 -5.02
CA ASP A 191 4.82 -12.38 -4.75
C ASP A 191 4.46 -12.04 -3.30
N VAL A 192 5.46 -11.71 -2.50
CA VAL A 192 5.33 -11.20 -1.12
C VAL A 192 5.80 -9.76 -1.09
N ILE A 193 4.85 -8.83 -1.20
CA ILE A 193 5.12 -7.39 -1.27
C ILE A 193 4.94 -6.78 0.11
N LEU A 194 6.02 -6.21 0.65
CA LEU A 194 6.01 -5.52 1.94
C LEU A 194 5.83 -4.02 1.77
N LEU A 195 4.68 -3.48 2.16
CA LEU A 195 4.53 -2.04 2.37
C LEU A 195 5.33 -1.62 3.60
N SER A 196 6.29 -0.74 3.42
CA SER A 196 7.18 -0.33 4.50
C SER A 196 7.47 1.17 4.48
N PHE A 197 7.74 1.68 5.66
CA PHE A 197 7.97 3.09 5.94
C PHE A 197 9.37 3.29 6.49
N GLY A 198 9.85 4.52 6.41
CA GLY A 198 11.12 4.91 6.99
C GLY A 198 11.75 6.08 6.25
N THR A 199 12.96 6.42 6.60
CA THR A 199 13.77 7.45 5.93
C THR A 199 15.24 7.10 6.02
N ILE A 200 16.00 7.46 5.00
CA ILE A 200 17.46 7.38 5.06
C ILE A 200 17.96 8.60 5.84
N MET A 201 18.59 8.32 6.99
CA MET A 201 19.18 9.34 7.84
C MET A 201 20.49 9.86 7.24
N ASP A 202 20.69 11.18 7.33
CA ASP A 202 21.97 11.81 7.03
C ASP A 202 23.00 11.48 8.13
N ASP A 203 24.29 11.62 7.85
CA ASP A 203 25.37 11.18 8.76
C ASP A 203 25.32 11.83 10.16
N ASN A 204 24.78 13.06 10.24
CA ASN A 204 24.63 13.82 11.48
C ASN A 204 23.27 13.62 12.17
N GLU A 205 22.39 12.80 11.62
CA GLU A 205 21.05 12.54 12.17
C GLU A 205 21.01 11.28 13.03
N THR A 206 20.04 11.27 13.91
CA THR A 206 19.66 10.11 14.73
C THR A 206 18.15 9.89 14.60
N VAL A 207 17.65 8.79 15.14
CA VAL A 207 16.19 8.52 15.20
C VAL A 207 15.41 9.60 15.97
N HIS A 208 16.08 10.41 16.78
CA HIS A 208 15.48 11.53 17.52
C HIS A 208 15.53 12.87 16.76
N SER A 209 16.17 12.92 15.61
CA SER A 209 16.20 14.14 14.78
C SER A 209 14.80 14.49 14.30
N GLN A 210 14.44 15.78 14.38
CA GLN A 210 13.08 16.26 14.08
C GLN A 210 12.63 15.84 12.68
N ARG A 211 13.50 15.97 11.66
CA ARG A 211 13.18 15.53 10.29
C ARG A 211 12.85 14.04 10.25
N VAL A 212 13.62 13.20 10.95
CA VAL A 212 13.41 11.74 10.98
C VAL A 212 12.05 11.42 11.60
N VAL A 213 11.71 12.08 12.72
CA VAL A 213 10.42 11.90 13.39
C VAL A 213 9.27 12.40 12.49
N ASP A 214 9.40 13.56 11.86
CA ASP A 214 8.36 14.11 11.00
C ASP A 214 8.17 13.27 9.72
N THR A 215 9.24 12.67 9.20
CA THR A 215 9.20 11.85 7.97
C THR A 215 8.74 10.42 8.24
N ALA A 216 9.30 9.73 9.22
CA ALA A 216 8.97 8.31 9.48
C ALA A 216 7.81 8.13 10.48
N GLY A 217 7.54 9.16 11.27
CA GLY A 217 6.53 9.15 12.33
C GLY A 217 5.11 8.81 11.90
N PRO A 218 4.60 9.31 10.75
CA PRO A 218 3.27 8.91 10.26
C PRO A 218 3.13 7.40 10.07
N GLY A 219 4.20 6.70 9.63
CA GLY A 219 4.23 5.24 9.56
C GLY A 219 4.21 4.56 10.93
N VAL A 220 4.83 5.18 11.94
CA VAL A 220 4.78 4.73 13.34
C VAL A 220 3.38 4.90 13.93
N ALA A 221 2.71 6.04 13.69
CA ALA A 221 1.37 6.33 14.19
C ALA A 221 0.34 5.26 13.77
N VAL A 222 0.51 4.66 12.60
CA VAL A 222 -0.33 3.55 12.11
C VAL A 222 -0.37 2.38 13.12
N ALA A 223 0.73 2.08 13.78
CA ALA A 223 0.76 0.99 14.76
C ALA A 223 -0.10 1.30 15.99
N TYR A 224 -0.05 2.54 16.49
CA TYR A 224 -0.90 2.97 17.61
C TYR A 224 -2.39 2.86 17.24
N HIS A 225 -2.77 3.40 16.10
CA HIS A 225 -4.15 3.36 15.61
C HIS A 225 -4.65 1.92 15.40
N ALA A 226 -3.85 1.11 14.70
CA ALA A 226 -4.21 -0.28 14.41
C ALA A 226 -4.35 -1.13 15.68
N PHE A 227 -3.46 -0.96 16.65
CA PHE A 227 -3.51 -1.74 17.88
C PHE A 227 -4.69 -1.31 18.76
N LEU A 228 -4.96 0.00 18.86
CA LEU A 228 -6.15 0.49 19.55
C LEU A 228 -7.43 -0.10 18.96
N GLU A 229 -7.59 -0.02 17.64
CA GLU A 229 -8.79 -0.48 16.95
C GLU A 229 -9.01 -2.00 16.98
N GLN A 230 -7.92 -2.76 17.11
CA GLN A 230 -7.96 -4.21 17.25
C GLN A 230 -8.12 -4.67 18.70
N GLY A 231 -7.99 -3.78 19.67
CA GLY A 231 -7.88 -4.13 21.09
C GLY A 231 -6.62 -4.96 21.36
N ASP A 232 -5.53 -4.68 20.66
CA ASP A 232 -4.32 -5.47 20.68
C ASP A 232 -3.39 -5.00 21.80
N ARG A 233 -3.01 -5.90 22.71
CA ARG A 233 -2.12 -5.63 23.83
C ARG A 233 -0.70 -5.20 23.43
N ARG A 234 -0.32 -5.33 22.17
CA ARG A 234 0.94 -4.77 21.65
C ARG A 234 0.99 -3.25 21.76
N LEU A 235 -0.16 -2.59 21.87
CA LEU A 235 -0.22 -1.16 22.16
C LEU A 235 0.55 -0.82 23.45
N ASP A 236 0.39 -1.64 24.49
CA ASP A 236 1.02 -1.42 25.82
C ASP A 236 2.56 -1.40 25.74
N GLY A 237 3.14 -2.01 24.71
CA GLY A 237 4.58 -2.05 24.46
C GLY A 237 5.13 -0.89 23.64
N LEU A 238 4.27 0.01 23.14
CA LEU A 238 4.73 1.18 22.38
C LEU A 238 5.12 2.33 23.33
N PRO A 239 6.14 3.14 22.98
CA PRO A 239 6.47 4.34 23.73
C PRO A 239 5.25 5.26 23.87
N ASN A 240 5.04 5.84 25.05
CA ASN A 240 3.94 6.77 25.33
C ASN A 240 2.51 6.18 25.11
N ALA A 241 2.34 4.86 25.17
CA ALA A 241 1.06 4.20 24.93
C ALA A 241 -0.06 4.68 25.88
N GLU A 242 0.23 4.88 27.16
CA GLU A 242 -0.72 5.42 28.16
C GLU A 242 -1.21 6.82 27.75
N ARG A 243 -0.26 7.68 27.32
CA ARG A 243 -0.60 9.03 26.85
C ARG A 243 -1.45 8.98 25.58
N PHE A 244 -1.14 8.07 24.65
CA PHE A 244 -1.97 7.86 23.46
C PHE A 244 -3.39 7.44 23.82
N LEU A 245 -3.54 6.48 24.72
CA LEU A 245 -4.87 6.03 25.19
C LEU A 245 -5.67 7.15 25.87
N GLU A 246 -5.03 7.95 26.70
CA GLU A 246 -5.64 9.11 27.33
C GLU A 246 -6.19 10.09 26.28
N LEU A 247 -5.38 10.48 25.29
CA LEU A 247 -5.74 11.42 24.25
C LEU A 247 -6.82 10.85 23.32
N ALA A 248 -6.69 9.60 22.91
CA ALA A 248 -7.66 8.93 22.05
C ALA A 248 -9.02 8.76 22.73
N ASN A 249 -9.03 8.49 24.05
CA ASN A 249 -10.27 8.36 24.82
C ASN A 249 -10.93 9.71 25.14
N ALA A 250 -10.18 10.81 25.12
CA ALA A 250 -10.74 12.15 25.24
C ALA A 250 -11.53 12.59 24.00
N VAL A 251 -11.27 11.97 22.84
CA VAL A 251 -12.06 12.21 21.63
C VAL A 251 -13.43 11.54 21.76
N PRO A 252 -14.56 12.22 21.44
CA PRO A 252 -15.88 11.62 21.46
C PRO A 252 -15.93 10.34 20.62
N GLU A 253 -16.50 9.26 21.15
CA GLU A 253 -16.54 7.94 20.47
C GLU A 253 -17.10 8.03 19.06
N ARG A 254 -18.13 8.85 18.85
CA ARG A 254 -18.78 9.03 17.54
C ARG A 254 -17.84 9.55 16.46
N THR A 255 -16.88 10.40 16.80
CA THR A 255 -15.95 11.06 15.84
C THR A 255 -14.53 10.54 15.93
N ARG A 256 -14.23 9.68 16.90
CA ARG A 256 -12.85 9.20 17.18
C ARG A 256 -12.15 8.66 15.95
N HIS A 257 -12.86 7.90 15.11
CA HIS A 257 -12.29 7.35 13.87
C HIS A 257 -11.92 8.44 12.86
N LEU A 258 -12.58 9.60 12.86
CA LEU A 258 -12.26 10.72 11.98
C LEU A 258 -10.99 11.43 12.46
N ASP A 259 -10.93 11.73 13.76
CA ASP A 259 -9.82 12.48 14.34
C ASP A 259 -8.52 11.65 14.36
N LEU A 260 -8.61 10.34 14.66
CA LEU A 260 -7.44 9.45 14.65
C LEU A 260 -6.90 9.19 13.24
N HIS A 261 -7.76 9.16 12.22
CA HIS A 261 -7.28 8.93 10.85
C HIS A 261 -6.96 10.22 10.07
N ALA A 262 -7.12 11.41 10.68
CA ALA A 262 -6.69 12.64 10.04
C ALA A 262 -5.18 12.60 9.74
N GLY A 263 -4.79 12.84 8.49
CA GLY A 263 -3.38 12.76 8.05
C GLY A 263 -2.78 11.34 7.99
N HIS A 264 -3.60 10.30 8.13
CA HIS A 264 -3.12 8.91 8.17
C HIS A 264 -2.17 8.58 7.02
N LEU A 265 -0.97 8.07 7.36
CA LEU A 265 0.12 7.74 6.44
C LEU A 265 0.74 8.94 5.68
N THR A 266 0.38 10.17 5.99
CA THR A 266 0.93 11.37 5.34
C THR A 266 1.52 12.35 6.32
N GLU A 267 0.84 12.57 7.44
CA GLU A 267 1.24 13.52 8.48
C GLU A 267 0.90 13.00 9.88
N LEU A 268 1.62 13.50 10.88
CA LEU A 268 1.24 13.30 12.28
C LEU A 268 0.09 14.23 12.63
N ASN A 269 -1.06 13.70 13.04
CA ASN A 269 -2.15 14.47 13.58
C ASN A 269 -1.80 15.07 14.96
N PRO A 270 -2.62 15.95 15.57
CA PRO A 270 -2.32 16.56 16.86
C PRO A 270 -2.17 15.57 18.04
N ILE A 271 -2.77 14.39 17.96
CA ILE A 271 -2.59 13.31 18.95
C ILE A 271 -1.25 12.63 18.73
N ASP A 272 -0.96 12.25 17.50
CA ASP A 272 0.27 11.55 17.13
C ASP A 272 1.52 12.37 17.46
N ARG A 273 1.49 13.67 17.21
CA ARG A 273 2.60 14.60 17.54
C ARG A 273 2.96 14.62 19.04
N GLN A 274 2.04 14.24 19.92
CA GLN A 274 2.30 14.19 21.37
C GLN A 274 2.87 12.85 21.84
N VAL A 275 2.80 11.80 21.01
CA VAL A 275 3.16 10.44 21.42
C VAL A 275 4.26 9.80 20.58
N VAL A 276 4.30 10.11 19.28
CA VAL A 276 5.33 9.58 18.39
C VAL A 276 6.67 10.25 18.66
N SER A 277 7.67 9.45 18.99
CA SER A 277 9.02 9.90 19.33
C SER A 277 10.07 9.06 18.62
N GLY A 278 11.34 9.49 18.68
CA GLY A 278 12.47 8.75 18.12
C GLY A 278 12.59 7.32 18.64
N GLU A 279 12.18 7.06 19.89
CA GLU A 279 12.20 5.72 20.50
C GLU A 279 11.30 4.74 19.73
N ALA A 280 10.20 5.22 19.16
CA ALA A 280 9.27 4.41 18.40
C ALA A 280 9.75 4.14 16.96
N MET A 281 10.80 4.80 16.47
CA MET A 281 11.32 4.60 15.11
C MET A 281 11.86 3.18 14.86
N SER A 282 12.14 2.42 15.92
CA SER A 282 12.58 1.01 15.83
C SER A 282 11.57 0.09 15.13
N ILE A 283 10.28 0.49 15.08
CA ILE A 283 9.24 -0.28 14.39
C ILE A 283 9.18 0.00 12.88
N THR A 284 9.94 0.98 12.38
CA THR A 284 10.07 1.28 10.95
C THR A 284 11.37 0.65 10.42
N PRO A 285 11.29 -0.48 9.70
CA PRO A 285 12.48 -1.24 9.31
C PRO A 285 13.40 -0.48 8.35
N LEU A 286 12.89 0.54 7.66
CA LEU A 286 13.63 1.32 6.66
C LEU A 286 14.15 2.68 7.19
N THR A 287 13.98 2.99 8.49
CA THR A 287 14.63 4.15 9.11
C THR A 287 16.05 3.78 9.51
N CYS A 288 17.03 4.20 8.72
CA CYS A 288 18.44 3.80 8.92
C CYS A 288 19.42 4.74 8.20
N HIS A 289 20.70 4.63 8.55
CA HIS A 289 21.76 5.24 7.74
C HIS A 289 21.94 4.48 6.41
N ARG A 290 22.40 5.20 5.39
CA ARG A 290 22.60 4.66 4.02
C ARG A 290 23.31 3.30 3.98
N GLY A 291 24.39 3.15 4.73
CA GLY A 291 25.20 1.92 4.76
C GLY A 291 24.52 0.70 5.36
N GLU A 292 23.40 0.88 6.06
CA GLU A 292 22.67 -0.20 6.72
C GLU A 292 21.55 -0.79 5.84
N LEU A 293 21.06 -0.04 4.84
CA LEU A 293 19.87 -0.39 4.09
C LEU A 293 20.01 -1.76 3.39
N SER A 294 21.14 -2.04 2.73
CA SER A 294 21.37 -3.32 2.07
C SER A 294 21.17 -4.50 3.01
N GLY A 295 21.80 -4.45 4.19
CA GLY A 295 21.64 -5.51 5.19
C GLY A 295 20.21 -5.63 5.75
N ARG A 296 19.42 -4.54 5.74
CA ARG A 296 18.01 -4.59 6.13
C ARG A 296 17.16 -5.24 5.04
N LEU A 297 17.39 -4.90 3.77
CA LEU A 297 16.72 -5.52 2.63
C LEU A 297 17.04 -7.02 2.54
N ASP A 298 18.30 -7.42 2.78
CA ASP A 298 18.70 -8.85 2.79
C ASP A 298 17.99 -9.63 3.90
N ARG A 299 17.78 -9.04 5.08
CA ARG A 299 16.99 -9.66 6.15
C ARG A 299 15.51 -9.82 5.77
N LEU A 300 14.92 -8.84 5.07
CA LEU A 300 13.56 -8.96 4.56
C LEU A 300 13.45 -10.07 3.51
N ALA A 301 14.43 -10.19 2.61
CA ALA A 301 14.50 -11.30 1.65
C ALA A 301 14.55 -12.67 2.35
N GLN A 302 15.34 -12.79 3.41
CA GLN A 302 15.42 -14.04 4.21
C GLN A 302 14.10 -14.37 4.91
N GLN A 303 13.23 -13.39 5.12
CA GLN A 303 11.87 -13.57 5.65
C GLN A 303 10.83 -13.85 4.55
N GLY A 304 11.26 -14.10 3.32
CA GLY A 304 10.39 -14.42 2.19
C GLY A 304 9.82 -13.20 1.45
N VAL A 305 10.24 -11.96 1.78
CA VAL A 305 9.81 -10.76 1.05
C VAL A 305 10.48 -10.75 -0.33
N THR A 306 9.67 -10.64 -1.37
CA THR A 306 10.15 -10.56 -2.78
C THR A 306 10.19 -9.14 -3.31
N GLU A 307 9.37 -8.24 -2.74
CA GLU A 307 9.32 -6.82 -3.13
C GLU A 307 9.09 -5.94 -1.89
N VAL A 308 9.81 -4.83 -1.81
CA VAL A 308 9.55 -3.77 -0.83
C VAL A 308 8.88 -2.59 -1.52
N ALA A 309 7.64 -2.31 -1.15
CA ALA A 309 6.92 -1.10 -1.52
C ALA A 309 7.23 -0.01 -0.50
N PHE A 310 8.21 0.82 -0.82
CA PHE A 310 8.61 1.94 0.02
C PHE A 310 7.58 3.07 -0.09
N GLN A 311 7.03 3.50 1.04
CA GLN A 311 6.22 4.72 1.09
C GLN A 311 7.07 5.89 1.55
N PRO A 312 7.42 6.82 0.64
CA PRO A 312 8.05 8.08 1.01
C PRO A 312 7.05 9.00 1.71
N MET A 313 7.51 9.76 2.70
CA MET A 313 6.73 10.76 3.43
C MET A 313 7.58 12.02 3.64
N GLY A 314 6.96 13.13 4.01
CA GLY A 314 7.66 14.41 4.15
C GLY A 314 8.07 14.99 2.79
N ASP A 315 9.37 15.21 2.58
CA ASP A 315 9.92 15.60 1.28
C ASP A 315 10.03 14.38 0.35
N ILE A 316 8.96 14.12 -0.40
CA ILE A 316 8.82 12.92 -1.25
C ILE A 316 9.95 12.80 -2.27
N GLU A 317 10.37 13.89 -2.88
CA GLU A 317 11.44 13.89 -3.88
C GLU A 317 12.78 13.47 -3.25
N ARG A 318 13.13 14.06 -2.10
CA ARG A 318 14.31 13.66 -1.34
C ARG A 318 14.26 12.19 -0.96
N GLU A 319 13.16 11.74 -0.41
CA GLU A 319 13.01 10.37 0.08
C GLU A 319 13.12 9.35 -1.07
N LEU A 320 12.51 9.61 -2.22
CA LEU A 320 12.66 8.74 -3.40
C LEU A 320 14.12 8.68 -3.87
N ARG A 321 14.81 9.81 -3.99
CA ARG A 321 16.19 9.87 -4.46
C ARG A 321 17.14 9.19 -3.49
N THR A 322 17.07 9.51 -2.20
CA THR A 322 17.97 8.94 -1.20
C THR A 322 17.78 7.44 -1.01
N PHE A 323 16.52 6.96 -1.08
CA PHE A 323 16.23 5.54 -1.00
C PHE A 323 16.69 4.77 -2.25
N ALA A 324 16.47 5.32 -3.45
CA ALA A 324 16.94 4.73 -4.71
C ALA A 324 18.47 4.62 -4.74
N GLU A 325 19.18 5.65 -4.32
CA GLU A 325 20.64 5.62 -4.20
C GLU A 325 21.12 4.60 -3.16
N ALA A 326 20.52 4.57 -1.98
CA ALA A 326 20.90 3.67 -0.90
C ALA A 326 20.63 2.19 -1.23
N SER A 327 19.52 1.90 -1.95
CA SER A 327 19.16 0.55 -2.40
C SER A 327 19.92 0.09 -3.66
N GLY A 328 20.55 1.03 -4.38
CA GLY A 328 21.34 0.74 -5.58
C GLY A 328 20.53 0.54 -6.86
N ILE A 329 19.19 0.81 -6.87
CA ILE A 329 18.37 0.66 -8.08
C ILE A 329 18.69 1.72 -9.14
N SER A 330 19.15 2.90 -8.73
CA SER A 330 19.51 4.00 -9.61
C SER A 330 20.68 3.71 -10.56
N ARG A 331 21.46 2.64 -10.32
CA ARG A 331 22.65 2.27 -11.12
C ARG A 331 22.36 1.27 -12.24
N ALA A 332 21.21 0.62 -12.23
CA ALA A 332 20.95 -0.52 -13.13
C ALA A 332 20.56 -0.13 -14.58
N ARG A 333 20.29 1.15 -14.88
CA ARG A 333 19.78 1.59 -16.18
C ARG A 333 20.77 2.33 -17.08
N HIS A 334 22.06 2.42 -16.70
CA HIS A 334 23.12 3.07 -17.49
C HIS A 334 24.19 2.07 -18.00
N GLY A 335 23.81 0.78 -18.11
CA GLY A 335 24.64 -0.29 -18.65
C GLY A 335 24.09 -0.86 -19.95
#